data_a072d69fd3dfca5e96a3e2bf1178044b
#
_entry.id   a072d69fd3dfca5e96a3e2bf1178044b
#
_cell.length_a   1.000
_cell.length_b   1.000
_cell.length_c   1.000
_cell.angle_alpha   90.00
_cell.angle_beta   90.00
_cell.angle_gamma   90.00
#
_symmetry.space_group_name_H-M   'P 1'
#
loop_
_entity.id
_entity.type
_entity.pdbx_description
1 polymer ?
#
loop_
_entity_poly.entity_id
_entity_poly.type
_entity_poly.pdbx_seq_one_letter_code
_entity_poly.pdbx_strand_id
1 'polypeptide(L)'
;SGECYIPTQTIRNACSWFGVVIKLEKNKVLLARREPGAQKSTSDMMFIQGEEIEIPEIPEKNTNCQAVKRFLDEYARLSFLETEDTYYGSRPAFRDLMSFCFQPQNVVANANILFYKTDKTEHRNKLINIFPYVLGAITPEVLSARQELMDLQRKLKKKESDYEKLCELTIRWENEIKAWISVAIELGLLEETSRNMKFEAQLVLLQELVKNNTEEKVIKSDGIIKSSEEMVMLREKENELAME
;
A
#
# COMPACT_ATOMS: atom_id res chain seq x y z
N SER A 1 14.17 1.65 -8.51
CA SER A 1 15.56 1.75 -8.15
C SER A 1 16.11 3.07 -8.65
N GLY A 2 16.79 3.81 -7.79
CA GLY A 2 17.35 5.11 -8.13
C GLY A 2 18.78 5.03 -8.71
N GLU A 3 19.16 3.91 -9.32
CA GLU A 3 20.48 3.79 -9.94
C GLU A 3 20.55 4.61 -11.21
N CYS A 4 21.51 5.54 -11.27
CA CYS A 4 21.83 6.32 -12.45
C CYS A 4 23.02 5.64 -13.15
N TYR A 5 22.79 5.21 -14.39
CA TYR A 5 23.84 4.58 -15.21
C TYR A 5 24.69 5.60 -15.99
N ILE A 6 24.44 6.89 -15.84
CA ILE A 6 25.28 7.94 -16.44
C ILE A 6 26.60 8.00 -15.65
N PRO A 7 27.76 7.83 -16.30
CA PRO A 7 29.05 7.83 -15.62
C PRO A 7 29.29 9.13 -14.84
N THR A 8 29.46 9.01 -13.53
CA THR A 8 29.58 10.16 -12.62
C THR A 8 30.85 10.97 -12.90
N GLN A 9 32.00 10.30 -13.03
CA GLN A 9 33.29 10.97 -13.14
C GLN A 9 33.49 11.67 -14.49
N THR A 10 32.96 11.11 -15.57
CA THR A 10 33.21 11.61 -16.92
C THR A 10 32.12 12.56 -17.41
N ILE A 11 30.83 12.23 -17.18
CA ILE A 11 29.72 12.95 -17.77
C ILE A 11 29.03 13.85 -16.74
N ARG A 12 28.68 13.32 -15.56
CA ARG A 12 27.92 14.10 -14.57
C ARG A 12 28.69 15.31 -14.05
N ASN A 13 30.02 15.22 -13.91
CA ASN A 13 30.82 16.35 -13.47
C ASN A 13 31.00 17.43 -14.56
N ALA A 14 30.74 17.09 -15.82
CA ALA A 14 30.91 18.01 -16.95
C ALA A 14 29.56 18.63 -17.43
N CYS A 15 28.43 18.12 -16.97
CA CYS A 15 27.12 18.54 -17.44
C CYS A 15 26.22 18.94 -16.26
N SER A 16 25.52 20.06 -16.41
CA SER A 16 24.54 20.53 -15.42
C SER A 16 23.12 19.94 -15.66
N TRP A 17 22.83 19.54 -16.89
CA TRP A 17 21.56 18.98 -17.32
C TRP A 17 21.73 17.82 -18.27
N PHE A 18 20.83 16.84 -18.18
CA PHE A 18 20.71 15.71 -19.12
C PHE A 18 19.33 15.72 -19.72
N GLY A 19 19.24 15.68 -21.02
CA GLY A 19 17.97 15.74 -21.73
C GLY A 19 17.90 14.81 -22.91
N VAL A 20 16.67 14.56 -23.34
CA VAL A 20 16.32 13.80 -24.53
C VAL A 20 15.18 14.51 -25.25
N VAL A 21 15.28 14.59 -26.57
CA VAL A 21 14.20 15.02 -27.44
C VAL A 21 13.50 13.78 -27.99
N ILE A 22 12.22 13.65 -27.70
CA ILE A 22 11.37 12.55 -28.16
C ILE A 22 10.46 13.10 -29.24
N LYS A 23 10.45 12.47 -30.42
CA LYS A 23 9.49 12.74 -31.46
C LYS A 23 8.24 11.92 -31.22
N LEU A 24 7.13 12.61 -31.01
CA LEU A 24 5.79 12.02 -30.92
C LEU A 24 5.12 12.11 -32.31
N GLU A 25 3.90 11.58 -32.43
CA GLU A 25 3.20 11.57 -33.72
C GLU A 25 3.03 12.95 -34.32
N LYS A 26 2.66 13.96 -33.52
CA LYS A 26 2.38 15.33 -33.97
C LYS A 26 3.37 16.38 -33.49
N ASN A 27 4.03 16.11 -32.37
CA ASN A 27 4.88 17.07 -31.66
C ASN A 27 6.22 16.44 -31.27
N LYS A 28 7.17 17.28 -30.93
CA LYS A 28 8.40 16.91 -30.26
C LYS A 28 8.30 17.29 -28.77
N VAL A 29 8.96 16.56 -27.93
CA VAL A 29 9.03 16.84 -26.48
C VAL A 29 10.48 16.77 -26.04
N LEU A 30 10.97 17.83 -25.41
CA LEU A 30 12.24 17.87 -24.70
C LEU A 30 11.99 17.59 -23.23
N LEU A 31 12.61 16.54 -22.72
CA LEU A 31 12.64 16.18 -21.31
C LEU A 31 14.07 16.31 -20.83
N ALA A 32 14.34 17.22 -19.92
CA ALA A 32 15.68 17.35 -19.34
C ALA A 32 15.59 17.31 -17.81
N ARG A 33 16.60 16.73 -17.18
CA ARG A 33 16.73 16.61 -15.74
C ARG A 33 18.03 17.23 -15.30
N ARG A 34 17.96 18.02 -14.22
CA ARG A 34 19.14 18.65 -13.64
C ARG A 34 20.05 17.61 -12.98
N GLU A 35 21.36 17.80 -13.08
CA GLU A 35 22.34 17.03 -12.33
C GLU A 35 22.18 17.30 -10.82
N PRO A 36 22.10 16.25 -9.96
CA PRO A 36 21.78 16.44 -8.54
C PRO A 36 22.92 17.05 -7.68
N GLY A 37 24.11 17.26 -8.23
CA GLY A 37 25.27 17.76 -7.48
C GLY A 37 25.67 16.78 -6.37
N ALA A 38 25.80 17.29 -5.16
CA ALA A 38 26.12 16.49 -3.97
C ALA A 38 24.96 15.59 -3.48
N GLN A 39 23.75 15.78 -4.00
CA GLN A 39 22.59 14.97 -3.62
C GLN A 39 22.51 13.66 -4.40
N LYS A 40 21.85 12.64 -3.82
CA LYS A 40 21.63 11.35 -4.50
C LYS A 40 20.71 11.46 -5.71
N SER A 41 19.76 12.41 -5.71
CA SER A 41 18.79 12.61 -6.78
C SER A 41 18.23 14.03 -6.77
N THR A 42 17.72 14.49 -7.91
CA THR A 42 16.97 15.73 -8.04
C THR A 42 15.59 15.48 -8.63
N SER A 43 14.62 16.31 -8.25
CA SER A 43 13.29 16.35 -8.87
C SER A 43 13.16 17.41 -9.95
N ASP A 44 14.21 18.24 -10.16
CA ASP A 44 14.21 19.35 -11.09
C ASP A 44 14.23 18.87 -12.53
N MET A 45 13.19 19.22 -13.26
CA MET A 45 13.00 18.87 -14.65
C MET A 45 12.69 20.11 -15.49
N MET A 46 13.08 20.04 -16.75
CA MET A 46 12.63 20.95 -17.80
C MET A 46 11.84 20.15 -18.81
N PHE A 47 10.69 20.69 -19.19
CA PHE A 47 9.76 20.13 -20.16
C PHE A 47 9.40 21.18 -21.19
N ILE A 48 9.65 20.91 -22.47
CA ILE A 48 9.25 21.76 -23.58
C ILE A 48 8.54 20.88 -24.61
N GLN A 49 7.40 21.34 -25.11
CA GLN A 49 6.63 20.65 -26.14
C GLN A 49 6.32 21.61 -27.30
N GLY A 50 6.49 21.14 -28.49
CA GLY A 50 6.20 21.92 -29.72
C GLY A 50 6.41 21.09 -30.99
N GLU A 51 6.04 21.65 -32.13
CA GLU A 51 6.34 21.05 -33.44
C GLU A 51 7.85 21.09 -33.73
N GLU A 52 8.47 22.21 -33.37
CA GLU A 52 9.92 22.38 -33.33
C GLU A 52 10.36 22.74 -31.93
N ILE A 53 11.53 22.25 -31.53
CA ILE A 53 12.10 22.48 -30.20
C ILE A 53 13.47 23.10 -30.38
N GLU A 54 13.62 24.28 -29.82
CA GLU A 54 14.92 24.89 -29.61
C GLU A 54 15.41 24.50 -28.21
N ILE A 55 16.65 23.98 -28.17
CA ILE A 55 17.30 23.63 -26.89
C ILE A 55 17.86 24.93 -26.32
N PRO A 56 17.40 25.40 -25.14
CA PRO A 56 17.91 26.63 -24.57
C PRO A 56 19.38 26.49 -24.16
N GLU A 57 20.18 27.52 -24.40
CA GLU A 57 21.58 27.57 -23.96
C GLU A 57 21.70 27.47 -22.43
N ILE A 58 20.75 28.06 -21.72
CA ILE A 58 20.67 28.02 -20.27
C ILE A 58 19.38 27.30 -19.88
N PRO A 59 19.43 25.99 -19.56
CA PRO A 59 18.26 25.25 -19.15
C PRO A 59 17.77 25.68 -17.76
N GLU A 60 16.48 25.92 -17.64
CA GLU A 60 15.85 26.29 -16.38
C GLU A 60 14.78 25.25 -15.99
N LYS A 61 14.60 25.06 -14.67
CA LYS A 61 13.55 24.22 -14.13
C LYS A 61 12.19 24.88 -14.39
N ASN A 62 11.29 24.14 -15.04
CA ASN A 62 9.89 24.54 -15.20
C ASN A 62 8.89 23.48 -14.72
N THR A 63 9.37 22.28 -14.33
CA THR A 63 8.53 21.17 -13.88
C THR A 63 9.30 20.26 -12.91
N ASN A 64 8.67 19.15 -12.52
CA ASN A 64 9.25 18.15 -11.64
C ASN A 64 9.07 16.73 -12.21
N CYS A 65 9.80 15.76 -11.61
CA CYS A 65 9.75 14.36 -12.02
C CYS A 65 8.34 13.75 -11.97
N GLN A 66 7.48 14.18 -11.07
CA GLN A 66 6.12 13.62 -10.95
C GLN A 66 5.23 14.09 -12.12
N ALA A 67 5.30 15.36 -12.46
CA ALA A 67 4.55 15.90 -13.59
C ALA A 67 4.98 15.23 -14.91
N VAL A 68 6.29 15.04 -15.12
CA VAL A 68 6.80 14.33 -16.31
C VAL A 68 6.33 12.88 -16.36
N LYS A 69 6.32 12.17 -15.22
CA LYS A 69 5.79 10.80 -15.16
C LYS A 69 4.32 10.76 -15.53
N ARG A 70 3.50 11.66 -14.98
CA ARG A 70 2.06 11.75 -15.32
C ARG A 70 1.86 11.99 -16.80
N PHE A 71 2.59 12.93 -17.38
CA PHE A 71 2.54 13.19 -18.82
C PHE A 71 2.86 11.96 -19.66
N LEU A 72 3.92 11.21 -19.30
CA LEU A 72 4.31 10.00 -20.01
C LEU A 72 3.28 8.87 -19.83
N ASP A 73 2.71 8.71 -18.62
CA ASP A 73 1.65 7.76 -18.36
C ASP A 73 0.36 8.10 -19.12
N GLU A 74 0.01 9.40 -19.19
CA GLU A 74 -1.12 9.89 -19.98
C GLU A 74 -0.92 9.65 -21.47
N TYR A 75 0.27 9.96 -22.00
CA TYR A 75 0.61 9.70 -23.37
C TYR A 75 0.54 8.21 -23.74
N ALA A 76 0.95 7.34 -22.81
CA ALA A 76 0.82 5.89 -22.94
C ALA A 76 -0.61 5.36 -22.67
N ARG A 77 -1.59 6.24 -22.44
CA ARG A 77 -2.98 5.91 -22.09
C ARG A 77 -3.11 5.08 -20.80
N LEU A 78 -2.26 5.37 -19.81
CA LEU A 78 -2.27 4.73 -18.48
C LEU A 78 -2.86 5.63 -17.37
N SER A 79 -3.28 6.86 -17.70
CA SER A 79 -3.79 7.87 -16.75
C SER A 79 -5.09 7.44 -16.04
N PHE A 80 -5.93 6.63 -16.70
CA PHE A 80 -7.18 6.10 -16.14
C PHE A 80 -6.97 5.15 -14.96
N LEU A 81 -5.72 4.77 -14.67
CA LEU A 81 -5.36 3.91 -13.53
C LEU A 81 -5.02 4.73 -12.26
N GLU A 82 -5.26 6.04 -12.27
CA GLU A 82 -5.06 6.89 -11.09
C GLU A 82 -6.16 6.66 -10.06
N THR A 83 -5.96 5.69 -9.18
CA THR A 83 -6.68 5.58 -7.92
C THR A 83 -5.72 5.98 -6.79
N GLU A 84 -6.16 6.86 -5.89
CA GLU A 84 -5.35 7.42 -4.82
C GLU A 84 -4.78 6.34 -3.87
N ASP A 85 -5.43 5.18 -3.79
CA ASP A 85 -5.13 4.08 -2.88
C ASP A 85 -4.29 2.93 -3.48
N THR A 86 -3.82 3.03 -4.71
CA THR A 86 -3.11 1.92 -5.35
C THR A 86 -1.73 1.73 -4.75
N TYR A 87 -1.50 0.58 -4.14
CA TYR A 87 -0.18 0.14 -3.69
C TYR A 87 0.83 0.29 -4.83
N TYR A 88 1.88 1.06 -4.61
CA TYR A 88 2.87 1.57 -5.57
C TYR A 88 3.53 0.51 -6.47
N GLY A 89 3.35 -0.78 -6.18
CA GLY A 89 3.96 -1.91 -6.90
C GLY A 89 3.13 -2.53 -8.02
N SER A 90 1.83 -2.29 -8.09
CA SER A 90 0.93 -3.01 -9.02
C SER A 90 0.47 -2.19 -10.23
N ARG A 91 0.56 -0.85 -10.17
CA ARG A 91 0.16 0.04 -11.26
C ARG A 91 1.16 -0.01 -12.41
N PRO A 92 0.72 -0.27 -13.65
CA PRO A 92 1.56 -0.09 -14.84
C PRO A 92 1.96 1.38 -14.99
N ALA A 93 3.21 1.62 -15.35
CA ALA A 93 3.74 2.93 -15.63
C ALA A 93 4.47 2.93 -16.98
N PHE A 94 4.64 4.09 -17.58
CA PHE A 94 5.39 4.23 -18.84
C PHE A 94 6.76 3.55 -18.80
N ARG A 95 7.44 3.63 -17.64
CA ARG A 95 8.74 2.97 -17.44
C ARG A 95 8.66 1.44 -17.58
N ASP A 96 7.54 0.82 -17.22
CA ASP A 96 7.39 -0.63 -17.33
C ASP A 96 7.22 -1.04 -18.81
N LEU A 97 6.55 -0.19 -19.61
CA LEU A 97 6.49 -0.37 -21.07
C LEU A 97 7.88 -0.32 -21.71
N MET A 98 8.75 0.55 -21.22
CA MET A 98 10.12 0.66 -21.71
C MET A 98 10.93 -0.62 -21.47
N SER A 99 10.56 -1.47 -20.50
CA SER A 99 11.19 -2.77 -20.28
C SER A 99 10.97 -3.78 -21.43
N PHE A 100 9.97 -3.55 -22.27
CA PHE A 100 9.74 -4.35 -23.49
C PHE A 100 10.51 -3.80 -24.71
N CYS A 101 10.83 -2.50 -24.72
CA CYS A 101 11.44 -1.82 -25.84
C CYS A 101 12.97 -1.74 -25.74
N PHE A 102 13.49 -1.49 -24.53
CA PHE A 102 14.90 -1.25 -24.31
C PHE A 102 15.53 -2.41 -23.51
N GLN A 103 16.21 -3.28 -24.24
CA GLN A 103 16.90 -4.43 -23.69
C GLN A 103 18.42 -4.19 -23.71
N PRO A 104 19.14 -4.31 -22.58
CA PRO A 104 20.58 -4.27 -22.59
C PRO A 104 21.15 -5.55 -23.23
N GLN A 105 22.33 -5.44 -23.79
CA GLN A 105 22.98 -6.55 -24.53
C GLN A 105 23.06 -7.85 -23.75
N ASN A 106 23.33 -7.80 -22.45
CA ASN A 106 23.39 -8.97 -21.58
C ASN A 106 22.05 -9.67 -21.38
N VAL A 107 20.92 -8.99 -21.59
CA VAL A 107 19.58 -9.59 -21.58
C VAL A 107 19.26 -10.20 -22.92
N VAL A 108 19.53 -9.49 -24.02
CA VAL A 108 19.29 -9.98 -25.40
C VAL A 108 20.10 -11.25 -25.67
N ALA A 109 21.32 -11.34 -25.14
CA ALA A 109 22.21 -12.49 -25.31
C ALA A 109 21.94 -13.64 -24.31
N ASN A 110 20.98 -13.48 -23.38
CA ASN A 110 20.69 -14.48 -22.35
C ASN A 110 19.51 -15.38 -22.75
N ALA A 111 19.76 -16.66 -22.87
CA ALA A 111 18.75 -17.64 -23.26
C ALA A 111 17.61 -17.83 -22.22
N ASN A 112 17.83 -17.44 -20.97
CA ASN A 112 16.90 -17.67 -19.86
C ASN A 112 16.09 -16.43 -19.44
N ILE A 113 16.41 -15.26 -19.99
CA ILE A 113 15.77 -13.99 -19.62
C ILE A 113 15.23 -13.33 -20.88
N LEU A 114 13.92 -13.14 -20.95
CA LEU A 114 13.28 -12.53 -22.12
C LEU A 114 13.23 -11.00 -22.02
N PHE A 115 13.01 -10.46 -20.82
CA PHE A 115 12.87 -9.02 -20.60
C PHE A 115 13.75 -8.52 -19.46
N TYR A 116 14.07 -7.22 -19.50
CA TYR A 116 14.94 -6.58 -18.51
C TYR A 116 14.41 -6.69 -17.08
N LYS A 117 15.28 -7.09 -16.14
CA LYS A 117 14.99 -7.24 -14.69
C LYS A 117 13.91 -8.27 -14.33
N THR A 118 13.66 -9.27 -15.15
CA THR A 118 12.71 -10.35 -14.84
C THR A 118 13.27 -11.40 -13.87
N ASP A 119 14.51 -11.28 -13.46
CA ASP A 119 15.12 -11.98 -12.33
C ASP A 119 14.40 -11.67 -11.00
N LYS A 120 13.87 -10.44 -10.85
CA LYS A 120 13.06 -10.04 -9.70
C LYS A 120 11.61 -10.45 -9.89
N THR A 121 11.11 -11.32 -9.00
CA THR A 121 9.74 -11.86 -9.06
C THR A 121 8.67 -10.76 -9.12
N GLU A 122 8.84 -9.69 -8.34
CA GLU A 122 7.91 -8.56 -8.31
C GLU A 122 7.80 -7.87 -9.68
N HIS A 123 8.95 -7.57 -10.30
CA HIS A 123 8.98 -6.93 -11.60
C HIS A 123 8.47 -7.87 -12.70
N ARG A 124 8.85 -9.16 -12.65
CA ARG A 124 8.36 -10.17 -13.57
C ARG A 124 6.83 -10.29 -13.53
N ASN A 125 6.24 -10.40 -12.35
CA ASN A 125 4.79 -10.50 -12.20
C ASN A 125 4.09 -9.24 -12.72
N LYS A 126 4.67 -8.06 -12.49
CA LYS A 126 4.16 -6.82 -13.04
C LYS A 126 4.15 -6.83 -14.58
N LEU A 127 5.26 -7.23 -15.20
CA LEU A 127 5.35 -7.34 -16.66
C LEU A 127 4.35 -8.35 -17.24
N ILE A 128 4.16 -9.51 -16.59
CA ILE A 128 3.15 -10.49 -17.00
C ILE A 128 1.75 -9.87 -17.00
N ASN A 129 1.40 -9.08 -15.99
CA ASN A 129 0.09 -8.47 -15.87
C ASN A 129 -0.18 -7.41 -16.95
N ILE A 130 0.84 -6.64 -17.36
CA ILE A 130 0.69 -5.58 -18.37
C ILE A 130 0.93 -6.07 -19.80
N PHE A 131 1.55 -7.22 -20.00
CA PHE A 131 1.89 -7.74 -21.33
C PHE A 131 0.69 -7.88 -22.27
N PRO A 132 -0.47 -8.42 -21.84
CA PRO A 132 -1.66 -8.48 -22.69
C PRO A 132 -2.14 -7.11 -23.18
N TYR A 133 -1.95 -6.05 -22.37
CA TYR A 133 -2.24 -4.67 -22.77
C TYR A 133 -1.25 -4.18 -23.84
N VAL A 134 0.03 -4.44 -23.66
CA VAL A 134 1.09 -4.06 -24.63
C VAL A 134 0.85 -4.72 -25.98
N LEU A 135 0.35 -5.96 -25.99
CA LEU A 135 -0.04 -6.68 -27.22
C LEU A 135 -1.39 -6.22 -27.79
N GLY A 136 -2.10 -5.30 -27.16
CA GLY A 136 -3.45 -4.90 -27.59
C GLY A 136 -4.52 -5.98 -27.42
N ALA A 137 -4.22 -7.04 -26.64
CA ALA A 137 -5.17 -8.14 -26.38
C ALA A 137 -6.25 -7.73 -25.37
N ILE A 138 -6.00 -6.74 -24.54
CA ILE A 138 -6.95 -6.17 -23.59
C ILE A 138 -6.97 -4.65 -23.72
N THR A 139 -8.13 -4.05 -23.47
CA THR A 139 -8.27 -2.60 -23.46
C THR A 139 -7.82 -2.00 -22.13
N PRO A 140 -7.56 -0.68 -22.09
CA PRO A 140 -7.26 0.04 -20.87
C PRO A 140 -8.29 -0.18 -19.75
N GLU A 141 -9.59 -0.16 -20.11
CA GLU A 141 -10.69 -0.32 -19.16
C GLU A 141 -10.66 -1.70 -18.49
N VAL A 142 -10.35 -2.76 -19.24
CA VAL A 142 -10.21 -4.12 -18.71
C VAL A 142 -9.01 -4.22 -17.77
N LEU A 143 -7.92 -3.52 -18.09
CA LEU A 143 -6.74 -3.49 -17.20
C LEU A 143 -7.06 -2.76 -15.89
N SER A 144 -7.78 -1.63 -15.95
CA SER A 144 -8.26 -0.88 -14.79
C SER A 144 -9.18 -1.74 -13.92
N ALA A 145 -10.20 -2.37 -14.53
CA ALA A 145 -11.15 -3.22 -13.80
C ALA A 145 -10.45 -4.42 -13.12
N ARG A 146 -9.46 -5.02 -13.76
CA ARG A 146 -8.65 -6.09 -13.13
C ARG A 146 -7.87 -5.58 -11.93
N GLN A 147 -7.30 -4.40 -12.04
CA GLN A 147 -6.55 -3.80 -10.95
C GLN A 147 -7.46 -3.50 -9.75
N GLU A 148 -8.61 -2.87 -10.01
CA GLU A 148 -9.62 -2.60 -8.97
C GLU A 148 -10.10 -3.89 -8.29
N LEU A 149 -10.38 -4.93 -9.07
CA LEU A 149 -10.75 -6.24 -8.52
C LEU A 149 -9.67 -6.81 -7.60
N MET A 150 -8.40 -6.74 -7.99
CA MET A 150 -7.28 -7.20 -7.15
C MET A 150 -7.19 -6.42 -5.84
N ASP A 151 -7.37 -5.12 -5.89
CA ASP A 151 -7.30 -4.25 -4.72
C ASP A 151 -8.49 -4.49 -3.78
N LEU A 152 -9.70 -4.67 -4.31
CA LEU A 152 -10.87 -5.05 -3.52
C LEU A 152 -10.71 -6.42 -2.86
N GLN A 153 -10.20 -7.41 -3.60
CA GLN A 153 -9.92 -8.74 -3.03
C GLN A 153 -8.88 -8.68 -1.88
N ARG A 154 -7.87 -7.83 -2.00
CA ARG A 154 -6.89 -7.63 -0.91
C ARG A 154 -7.53 -6.97 0.31
N LYS A 155 -8.35 -5.93 0.09
CA LYS A 155 -9.09 -5.25 1.16
C LYS A 155 -10.03 -6.22 1.87
N LEU A 156 -10.78 -7.02 1.11
CA LEU A 156 -11.68 -8.04 1.64
C LEU A 156 -10.91 -9.03 2.51
N LYS A 157 -9.85 -9.65 1.97
CA LYS A 157 -9.04 -10.62 2.72
C LYS A 157 -8.47 -10.05 4.02
N LYS A 158 -8.06 -8.77 4.01
CA LYS A 158 -7.59 -8.09 5.22
C LYS A 158 -8.73 -7.94 6.24
N LYS A 159 -9.92 -7.48 5.79
CA LYS A 159 -11.10 -7.34 6.66
C LYS A 159 -11.54 -8.69 7.25
N GLU A 160 -11.55 -9.76 6.45
CA GLU A 160 -11.85 -11.11 6.92
C GLU A 160 -10.86 -11.57 8.00
N SER A 161 -9.55 -11.37 7.79
CA SER A 161 -8.54 -11.70 8.79
C SER A 161 -8.67 -10.88 10.07
N ASP A 162 -8.99 -9.60 9.97
CA ASP A 162 -9.19 -8.73 11.13
C ASP A 162 -10.47 -9.14 11.89
N TYR A 163 -11.54 -9.50 11.17
CA TYR A 163 -12.78 -10.05 11.77
C TYR A 163 -12.53 -11.37 12.50
N GLU A 164 -11.82 -12.32 11.88
CA GLU A 164 -11.46 -13.59 12.52
C GLU A 164 -10.70 -13.38 13.85
N LYS A 165 -9.73 -12.46 13.86
CA LYS A 165 -8.98 -12.12 15.08
C LYS A 165 -9.88 -11.53 16.17
N LEU A 166 -10.84 -10.68 15.80
CA LEU A 166 -11.80 -10.12 16.75
C LEU A 166 -12.70 -11.21 17.34
N CYS A 167 -13.21 -12.12 16.50
CA CYS A 167 -14.00 -13.26 16.97
C CYS A 167 -13.23 -14.15 17.92
N GLU A 168 -11.96 -14.47 17.61
CA GLU A 168 -11.09 -15.26 18.51
C GLU A 168 -10.87 -14.54 19.86
N LEU A 169 -10.65 -13.24 19.85
CA LEU A 169 -10.51 -12.44 21.06
C LEU A 169 -11.81 -12.48 21.89
N THR A 170 -12.95 -12.26 21.24
CA THR A 170 -14.26 -12.29 21.91
C THR A 170 -14.51 -13.64 22.61
N ILE A 171 -14.26 -14.76 21.91
CA ILE A 171 -14.41 -16.10 22.50
C ILE A 171 -13.47 -16.30 23.69
N ARG A 172 -12.21 -15.83 23.59
CA ARG A 172 -11.23 -15.91 24.69
C ARG A 172 -11.75 -15.15 25.92
N TRP A 173 -12.23 -13.92 25.73
CA TRP A 173 -12.77 -13.10 26.81
C TRP A 173 -14.01 -13.70 27.45
N GLU A 174 -14.91 -14.26 26.65
CA GLU A 174 -16.09 -14.95 27.19
C GLU A 174 -15.67 -16.14 28.10
N ASN A 175 -14.67 -16.89 27.70
CA ASN A 175 -14.15 -18.00 28.49
C ASN A 175 -13.46 -17.51 29.78
N GLU A 176 -12.70 -16.42 29.74
CA GLU A 176 -12.09 -15.82 30.91
C GLU A 176 -13.13 -15.33 31.92
N ILE A 177 -14.20 -14.65 31.45
CA ILE A 177 -15.28 -14.18 32.31
C ILE A 177 -16.00 -15.36 32.96
N LYS A 178 -16.30 -16.42 32.22
CA LYS A 178 -16.89 -17.64 32.77
C LYS A 178 -16.01 -18.27 33.85
N ALA A 179 -14.68 -18.27 33.64
CA ALA A 179 -13.73 -18.74 34.63
C ALA A 179 -13.75 -17.86 35.90
N TRP A 180 -13.75 -16.54 35.76
CA TRP A 180 -13.82 -15.63 36.91
C TRP A 180 -15.14 -15.73 37.68
N ILE A 181 -16.28 -15.89 37.00
CA ILE A 181 -17.57 -16.16 37.63
C ILE A 181 -17.49 -17.47 38.43
N SER A 182 -16.92 -18.53 37.88
CA SER A 182 -16.77 -19.81 38.59
C SER A 182 -15.93 -19.65 39.86
N VAL A 183 -14.82 -18.94 39.80
CA VAL A 183 -13.97 -18.64 40.98
C VAL A 183 -14.74 -17.78 41.99
N ALA A 184 -15.50 -16.79 41.57
CA ALA A 184 -16.28 -15.94 42.46
C ALA A 184 -17.39 -16.72 43.17
N ILE A 185 -18.00 -17.71 42.52
CA ILE A 185 -18.96 -18.64 43.15
C ILE A 185 -18.27 -19.54 44.16
N GLU A 186 -17.11 -20.11 43.81
CA GLU A 186 -16.33 -20.97 44.76
C GLU A 186 -15.89 -20.21 46.01
N LEU A 187 -15.61 -18.92 45.90
CA LEU A 187 -15.28 -18.05 47.02
C LEU A 187 -16.51 -17.54 47.80
N GLY A 188 -17.72 -17.93 47.41
CA GLY A 188 -18.96 -17.47 48.02
C GLY A 188 -19.31 -16.00 47.80
N LEU A 189 -18.71 -15.37 46.81
CA LEU A 189 -18.96 -13.96 46.43
C LEU A 189 -20.17 -13.83 45.53
N LEU A 190 -20.54 -14.86 44.80
CA LEU A 190 -21.69 -14.91 43.89
C LEU A 190 -22.51 -16.19 44.12
N GLU A 191 -23.81 -16.09 43.77
CA GLU A 191 -24.71 -17.27 43.82
C GLU A 191 -24.51 -18.14 42.56
N GLU A 192 -24.82 -19.43 42.68
CA GLU A 192 -24.72 -20.39 41.55
C GLU A 192 -25.59 -20.06 40.35
N THR A 193 -26.68 -19.34 40.56
CA THR A 193 -27.57 -18.79 39.51
C THR A 193 -26.84 -17.89 38.49
N SER A 194 -25.76 -17.25 38.93
CA SER A 194 -24.94 -16.34 38.09
C SER A 194 -24.20 -17.06 36.94
N ARG A 195 -24.01 -18.37 37.05
CA ARG A 195 -23.35 -19.19 36.01
C ARG A 195 -24.13 -19.29 34.72
N ASN A 196 -25.48 -19.22 34.79
CA ASN A 196 -26.40 -19.38 33.66
C ASN A 196 -26.90 -18.05 33.09
N MET A 197 -26.40 -16.92 33.57
CA MET A 197 -26.77 -15.60 33.08
C MET A 197 -26.16 -15.29 31.71
N LYS A 198 -26.77 -14.36 30.99
CA LYS A 198 -26.20 -13.83 29.76
C LYS A 198 -24.88 -13.13 30.05
N PHE A 199 -23.99 -13.16 29.08
CA PHE A 199 -22.63 -12.62 29.17
C PHE A 199 -22.59 -11.17 29.70
N GLU A 200 -23.46 -10.29 29.17
CA GLU A 200 -23.55 -8.89 29.61
C GLU A 200 -23.89 -8.77 31.11
N ALA A 201 -24.79 -9.63 31.60
CA ALA A 201 -25.18 -9.64 33.01
C ALA A 201 -24.03 -10.16 33.90
N GLN A 202 -23.28 -11.17 33.44
CA GLN A 202 -22.09 -11.66 34.14
C GLN A 202 -21.02 -10.59 34.28
N LEU A 203 -20.84 -9.79 33.23
CA LEU A 203 -19.86 -8.69 33.21
C LEU A 203 -20.24 -7.59 34.22
N VAL A 204 -21.52 -7.21 34.25
CA VAL A 204 -22.04 -6.22 35.21
C VAL A 204 -21.85 -6.71 36.66
N LEU A 205 -22.17 -7.98 36.95
CA LEU A 205 -21.98 -8.55 38.25
C LEU A 205 -20.50 -8.55 38.74
N LEU A 206 -19.55 -8.88 37.84
CA LEU A 206 -18.13 -8.77 38.13
C LEU A 206 -17.68 -7.35 38.38
N GLN A 207 -18.20 -6.37 37.61
CA GLN A 207 -17.91 -4.95 37.83
C GLN A 207 -18.46 -4.44 39.19
N GLU A 208 -19.66 -4.88 39.56
CA GLU A 208 -20.24 -4.54 40.88
C GLU A 208 -19.44 -5.15 42.02
N LEU A 209 -19.00 -6.42 41.91
CA LEU A 209 -18.14 -7.05 42.89
C LEU A 209 -16.84 -6.27 43.08
N VAL A 210 -16.22 -5.82 41.99
CA VAL A 210 -14.98 -5.02 42.07
C VAL A 210 -15.26 -3.69 42.76
N LYS A 211 -16.37 -2.99 42.41
CA LYS A 211 -16.73 -1.70 43.02
C LYS A 211 -17.03 -1.83 44.52
N ASN A 212 -17.75 -2.86 44.93
CA ASN A 212 -18.13 -3.07 46.33
C ASN A 212 -16.96 -3.50 47.22
N ASN A 213 -15.95 -4.15 46.65
CA ASN A 213 -14.74 -4.57 47.41
C ASN A 213 -13.62 -3.52 47.44
N THR A 214 -13.80 -2.36 46.79
CA THR A 214 -12.77 -1.29 46.75
C THR A 214 -12.66 -0.47 48.06
N GLU A 215 -13.56 -0.65 49.07
CA GLU A 215 -13.43 0.00 50.34
C GLU A 215 -12.49 -0.77 51.35
N GLU A 216 -12.17 -2.03 51.04
CA GLU A 216 -11.18 -2.80 51.82
C GLU A 216 -10.11 -3.48 50.97
N LYS A 217 -8.98 -2.82 50.77
CA LYS A 217 -7.73 -3.32 50.17
C LYS A 217 -7.59 -3.20 48.66
N VAL A 218 -6.81 -2.22 48.28
CA VAL A 218 -6.03 -2.07 47.06
C VAL A 218 -5.41 -3.39 46.61
N ILE A 219 -6.11 -4.18 45.79
CA ILE A 219 -5.52 -5.26 45.02
C ILE A 219 -6.08 -5.18 43.57
N LYS A 220 -5.29 -4.59 42.68
CA LYS A 220 -5.30 -4.75 41.22
C LYS A 220 -6.67 -4.80 40.53
N SER A 221 -7.57 -3.86 40.80
CA SER A 221 -8.84 -3.64 40.06
C SER A 221 -8.62 -3.09 38.67
N ASP A 222 -7.50 -2.41 38.39
CA ASP A 222 -7.21 -1.75 37.12
C ASP A 222 -7.18 -2.73 35.92
N GLY A 223 -6.83 -4.00 36.14
CA GLY A 223 -6.79 -5.01 35.08
C GLY A 223 -8.18 -5.41 34.58
N ILE A 224 -9.13 -5.64 35.48
CA ILE A 224 -10.49 -6.10 35.13
C ILE A 224 -11.30 -4.98 34.48
N ILE A 225 -11.18 -3.77 34.99
CA ILE A 225 -11.89 -2.61 34.42
C ILE A 225 -11.39 -2.30 33.00
N LYS A 226 -10.07 -2.25 32.79
CA LYS A 226 -9.48 -2.08 31.45
C LYS A 226 -9.91 -3.19 30.52
N SER A 227 -9.87 -4.44 30.96
CA SER A 227 -10.32 -5.58 30.16
C SER A 227 -11.77 -5.46 29.75
N SER A 228 -12.68 -5.01 30.64
CA SER A 228 -14.10 -4.88 30.31
C SER A 228 -14.35 -3.76 29.32
N GLU A 229 -13.66 -2.64 29.44
CA GLU A 229 -13.75 -1.51 28.49
C GLU A 229 -13.22 -1.89 27.10
N GLU A 230 -12.07 -2.58 27.04
CA GLU A 230 -11.52 -3.09 25.78
C GLU A 230 -12.48 -4.06 25.09
N MET A 231 -13.19 -4.88 25.83
CA MET A 231 -14.13 -5.84 25.29
C MET A 231 -15.39 -5.18 24.70
N VAL A 232 -15.91 -4.16 25.35
CA VAL A 232 -17.02 -3.37 24.81
C VAL A 232 -16.62 -2.73 23.48
N MET A 233 -15.42 -2.12 23.43
CA MET A 233 -14.87 -1.52 22.21
C MET A 233 -14.63 -2.54 21.08
N LEU A 234 -14.20 -3.76 21.43
CA LEU A 234 -14.01 -4.83 20.45
C LEU A 234 -15.33 -5.32 19.86
N ARG A 235 -16.40 -5.43 20.67
CA ARG A 235 -17.75 -5.79 20.19
C ARG A 235 -18.36 -4.71 19.31
N GLU A 236 -18.17 -3.45 19.64
CA GLU A 236 -18.61 -2.35 18.77
C GLU A 236 -17.92 -2.43 17.41
N LYS A 237 -16.59 -2.66 17.39
CA LYS A 237 -15.85 -2.88 16.16
C LYS A 237 -16.29 -4.12 15.38
N GLU A 238 -16.59 -5.21 16.05
CA GLU A 238 -17.11 -6.44 15.42
C GLU A 238 -18.42 -6.15 14.72
N ASN A 239 -19.34 -5.42 15.39
CA ASN A 239 -20.63 -5.03 14.82
C ASN A 239 -20.48 -4.06 13.65
N GLU A 240 -19.56 -3.11 13.70
CA GLU A 240 -19.24 -2.21 12.58
C GLU A 240 -18.73 -2.98 11.37
N LEU A 241 -17.80 -3.92 11.58
CA LEU A 241 -17.23 -4.75 10.51
C LEU A 241 -18.25 -5.73 9.90
N ALA A 242 -19.24 -6.16 10.68
CA ALA A 242 -20.29 -7.04 10.19
C ALA A 242 -21.36 -6.30 9.35
N MET A 243 -21.45 -4.96 9.48
CA MET A 243 -22.39 -4.14 8.71
C MET A 243 -21.78 -3.51 7.45
N GLU A 244 -20.44 -3.56 7.27
CA GLU A 244 -19.74 -3.20 6.04
C GLU A 244 -19.70 -4.39 5.04
#